data_996bd7c33a2390812f91a68c71310121
#
_entry.id   996bd7c33a2390812f91a68c71310121
#
_cell.length_a   1.000
_cell.length_b   1.000
_cell.length_c   1.000
_cell.angle_alpha   90.00
_cell.angle_beta   90.00
_cell.angle_gamma   90.00
#
_symmetry.space_group_name_H-M   'P 1'
#
loop_
_entity.id
_entity.type
_entity.pdbx_description
1 polymer ?
#
loop_
_entity_poly.entity_id
_entity_poly.type
_entity_poly.pdbx_seq_one_letter_code
_entity_poly.pdbx_strand_id
1 'polypeptide(L)'
;PNLQFSIPEGDNRPRYWCPDCQTIHYQNPKIVVGAVPIWEGKVLLCKRAIEPRKGYWTLPAGYMENGETLQEGAARETWEEACATVAIGDLYTVFNLPHINQVYVFFLGDVEDGKYGVGEESSDAGLFALDDIPWDELAFPTIGRTLRFYIDDLARNDFPVRTQDIQPLKRRPKDE
;
A
#
# COMPACT_ATOMS: atom_id res chain seq x y z
N PRO A 1 23.53 18.46 -16.51
CA PRO A 1 23.18 19.12 -15.25
C PRO A 1 24.23 18.77 -14.19
N ASN A 2 24.72 19.79 -13.51
CA ASN A 2 25.73 19.66 -12.45
C ASN A 2 24.99 19.44 -11.10
N LEU A 3 24.46 18.23 -10.88
CA LEU A 3 23.74 17.90 -9.66
C LEU A 3 24.70 17.63 -8.49
N GLN A 4 24.48 18.35 -7.39
CA GLN A 4 25.19 18.18 -6.12
C GLN A 4 24.21 17.68 -5.04
N PHE A 5 24.74 16.91 -4.08
CA PHE A 5 24.00 16.49 -2.90
C PHE A 5 24.61 17.16 -1.67
N SER A 6 24.03 18.27 -1.26
CA SER A 6 24.47 19.07 -0.11
C SER A 6 23.29 19.87 0.45
N ILE A 7 23.51 20.62 1.53
CA ILE A 7 22.48 21.51 2.09
C ILE A 7 22.49 22.81 1.27
N PRO A 8 21.40 23.10 0.49
CA PRO A 8 21.30 24.37 -0.21
C PRO A 8 21.18 25.55 0.76
N GLU A 9 21.49 26.74 0.29
CA GLU A 9 21.30 27.96 1.09
C GLU A 9 19.83 28.10 1.50
N GLY A 10 19.58 28.32 2.79
CA GLY A 10 18.24 28.44 3.36
C GLY A 10 17.51 27.13 3.67
N ASP A 11 18.12 25.96 3.39
CA ASP A 11 17.56 24.65 3.79
C ASP A 11 18.27 24.10 5.05
N ASN A 12 17.68 23.08 5.68
CA ASN A 12 18.21 22.40 6.86
C ASN A 12 18.57 20.93 6.63
N ARG A 13 18.44 20.44 5.38
CA ARG A 13 18.71 19.06 4.99
C ARG A 13 19.43 18.97 3.66
N PRO A 14 20.26 17.94 3.44
CA PRO A 14 20.85 17.68 2.13
C PRO A 14 19.75 17.42 1.09
N ARG A 15 19.92 18.05 -0.09
CA ARG A 15 19.04 17.90 -1.25
C ARG A 15 19.89 17.66 -2.50
N TYR A 16 19.32 17.07 -3.51
CA TYR A 16 19.86 17.17 -4.85
C TYR A 16 19.49 18.54 -5.40
N TRP A 17 20.49 19.31 -5.80
CA TRP A 17 20.29 20.64 -6.37
C TRP A 17 21.35 20.96 -7.42
N CYS A 18 21.04 21.87 -8.32
CA CYS A 18 21.94 22.33 -9.37
C CYS A 18 22.43 23.74 -9.02
N PRO A 19 23.76 23.98 -8.79
CA PRO A 19 24.27 25.29 -8.50
C PRO A 19 24.19 26.25 -9.70
N ASP A 20 24.17 25.73 -10.95
CA ASP A 20 24.15 26.57 -12.14
C ASP A 20 22.77 27.24 -12.35
N CYS A 21 21.66 26.51 -12.12
CA CYS A 21 20.30 27.03 -12.26
C CYS A 21 19.57 27.20 -10.91
N GLN A 22 20.22 26.88 -9.80
CA GLN A 22 19.72 26.97 -8.43
C GLN A 22 18.44 26.14 -8.16
N THR A 23 18.11 25.20 -9.05
CA THR A 23 16.95 24.33 -8.87
C THR A 23 17.23 23.28 -7.79
N ILE A 24 16.34 23.22 -6.78
CA ILE A 24 16.35 22.19 -5.72
C ILE A 24 15.35 21.09 -6.08
N HIS A 25 15.83 19.83 -6.07
CA HIS A 25 15.00 18.67 -6.31
C HIS A 25 14.54 18.08 -4.96
N TYR A 26 13.33 18.40 -4.56
CA TYR A 26 12.72 17.86 -3.36
C TYR A 26 12.35 16.40 -3.56
N GLN A 27 12.68 15.57 -2.58
CA GLN A 27 12.22 14.19 -2.50
C GLN A 27 11.27 14.05 -1.31
N ASN A 28 10.04 13.70 -1.58
CA ASN A 28 9.02 13.43 -0.57
C ASN A 28 8.81 11.92 -0.41
N PRO A 29 8.25 11.45 0.71
CA PRO A 29 7.81 10.08 0.83
C PRO A 29 6.84 9.72 -0.30
N LYS A 30 7.00 8.52 -0.87
CA LYS A 30 6.05 8.00 -1.86
C LYS A 30 4.78 7.56 -1.15
N ILE A 31 3.64 7.90 -1.73
CA ILE A 31 2.34 7.46 -1.25
C ILE A 31 1.98 6.18 -1.99
N VAL A 32 1.64 5.13 -1.25
CA VAL A 32 1.04 3.89 -1.75
C VAL A 32 -0.42 3.91 -1.35
N VAL A 33 -1.31 3.74 -2.30
CA VAL A 33 -2.76 3.74 -2.09
C VAL A 33 -3.35 2.39 -2.44
N GLY A 34 -4.34 1.95 -1.71
CA GLY A 34 -5.00 0.67 -1.96
C GLY A 34 -6.32 0.55 -1.23
N ALA A 35 -6.97 -0.57 -1.44
CA ALA A 35 -8.26 -0.88 -0.83
C ALA A 35 -8.23 -2.22 -0.07
N VAL A 36 -9.19 -2.39 0.83
CA VAL A 36 -9.67 -3.67 1.34
C VAL A 36 -10.96 -3.97 0.57
N PRO A 37 -10.90 -4.64 -0.60
CA PRO A 37 -12.06 -4.86 -1.42
C PRO A 37 -12.86 -6.03 -0.85
N ILE A 38 -14.14 -5.80 -0.59
CA ILE A 38 -15.04 -6.73 0.10
C ILE A 38 -16.16 -7.17 -0.84
N TRP A 39 -16.47 -8.46 -0.84
CA TRP A 39 -17.62 -9.04 -1.50
C TRP A 39 -18.20 -10.16 -0.66
N GLU A 40 -19.49 -10.04 -0.29
CA GLU A 40 -20.22 -11.04 0.51
C GLU A 40 -19.45 -11.53 1.75
N GLY A 41 -18.82 -10.60 2.47
CA GLY A 41 -18.03 -10.87 3.68
C GLY A 41 -16.67 -11.52 3.45
N LYS A 42 -16.23 -11.61 2.19
CA LYS A 42 -14.88 -12.07 1.81
C LYS A 42 -14.03 -10.90 1.38
N VAL A 43 -12.72 -11.03 1.51
CA VAL A 43 -11.74 -10.04 1.07
C VAL A 43 -11.06 -10.51 -0.21
N LEU A 44 -10.98 -9.62 -1.20
CA LEU A 44 -10.23 -9.85 -2.43
C LEU A 44 -8.74 -9.60 -2.19
N LEU A 45 -7.93 -10.61 -2.47
CA LEU A 45 -6.46 -10.52 -2.45
C LEU A 45 -5.90 -10.83 -3.83
N CYS A 46 -4.74 -10.25 -4.13
CA CYS A 46 -3.95 -10.49 -5.35
C CYS A 46 -2.66 -11.21 -4.98
N LYS A 47 -2.20 -12.13 -5.82
CA LYS A 47 -0.90 -12.79 -5.67
C LYS A 47 0.12 -12.13 -6.58
N ARG A 48 1.15 -11.56 -6.02
CA ARG A 48 2.14 -10.73 -6.74
C ARG A 48 2.88 -11.54 -7.81
N ALA A 49 2.92 -11.02 -9.04
CA ALA A 49 3.74 -11.56 -10.13
C ALA A 49 5.14 -10.93 -10.19
N ILE A 50 5.35 -9.79 -9.48
CA ILE A 50 6.56 -8.97 -9.53
C ILE A 50 7.27 -8.88 -8.17
N GLU A 51 8.56 -8.54 -8.19
CA GLU A 51 9.32 -8.22 -6.98
C GLU A 51 8.99 -6.79 -6.47
N PRO A 52 9.13 -6.53 -5.18
CA PRO A 52 9.49 -7.46 -4.09
C PRO A 52 8.33 -8.39 -3.70
N ARG A 53 8.67 -9.52 -3.09
CA ARG A 53 7.69 -10.48 -2.58
C ARG A 53 6.83 -11.16 -3.66
N LYS A 54 7.41 -11.45 -4.81
CA LYS A 54 6.77 -12.28 -5.83
C LYS A 54 6.25 -13.59 -5.25
N GLY A 55 5.02 -13.98 -5.62
CA GLY A 55 4.36 -15.19 -5.15
C GLY A 55 3.64 -15.06 -3.80
N TYR A 56 3.67 -13.88 -3.15
CA TYR A 56 2.94 -13.61 -1.92
C TYR A 56 1.63 -12.87 -2.18
N TRP A 57 0.67 -13.05 -1.30
CA TRP A 57 -0.64 -12.41 -1.35
C TRP A 57 -0.61 -10.98 -0.76
N THR A 58 -1.37 -10.10 -1.35
CA THR A 58 -1.48 -8.70 -0.92
C THR A 58 -2.90 -8.17 -1.13
N LEU A 59 -3.24 -7.10 -0.43
CA LEU A 59 -4.33 -6.21 -0.85
C LEU A 59 -3.88 -5.48 -2.11
N PRO A 60 -4.77 -5.22 -3.09
CA PRO A 60 -4.43 -4.42 -4.25
C PRO A 60 -4.01 -3.01 -3.83
N ALA A 61 -2.80 -2.63 -4.20
CA ALA A 61 -2.21 -1.34 -3.83
C ALA A 61 -0.92 -1.05 -4.58
N GLY A 62 -0.76 0.20 -5.05
CA GLY A 62 0.45 0.67 -5.69
C GLY A 62 0.70 2.16 -5.49
N TYR A 63 1.62 2.73 -6.24
CA TYR A 63 1.97 4.14 -6.10
C TYR A 63 0.89 5.06 -6.62
N MET A 64 0.52 6.04 -5.79
CA MET A 64 -0.34 7.14 -6.21
C MET A 64 0.32 7.92 -7.36
N GLU A 65 -0.45 8.20 -8.40
CA GLU A 65 -0.01 8.98 -9.55
C GLU A 65 -0.33 10.47 -9.42
N ASN A 66 0.37 11.30 -10.20
CA ASN A 66 0.10 12.73 -10.24
C ASN A 66 -1.26 13.00 -10.91
N GLY A 67 -2.09 13.81 -10.26
CA GLY A 67 -3.38 14.24 -10.81
C GLY A 67 -4.57 13.39 -10.37
N GLU A 68 -4.35 12.32 -9.60
CA GLU A 68 -5.42 11.53 -9.00
C GLU A 68 -5.58 11.81 -7.50
N THR A 69 -6.75 11.57 -6.98
CA THR A 69 -7.02 11.52 -5.53
C THR A 69 -6.59 10.17 -4.95
N LEU A 70 -6.48 10.07 -3.62
CA LEU A 70 -6.16 8.80 -2.95
C LEU A 70 -7.20 7.71 -3.28
N GLN A 71 -8.48 8.09 -3.39
CA GLN A 71 -9.57 7.16 -3.70
C GLN A 71 -9.50 6.68 -5.16
N GLU A 72 -9.25 7.61 -6.10
CA GLU A 72 -9.09 7.26 -7.51
C GLU A 72 -7.91 6.30 -7.70
N GLY A 73 -6.76 6.57 -7.05
CA GLY A 73 -5.61 5.68 -7.07
C GLY A 73 -5.91 4.30 -6.49
N ALA A 74 -6.62 4.23 -5.35
CA ALA A 74 -7.01 2.94 -4.75
C ALA A 74 -7.96 2.13 -5.66
N ALA A 75 -8.90 2.80 -6.35
CA ALA A 75 -9.78 2.15 -7.31
C ALA A 75 -9.02 1.67 -8.55
N ARG A 76 -8.12 2.50 -9.10
CA ARG A 76 -7.27 2.16 -10.24
C ARG A 76 -6.39 0.95 -9.93
N GLU A 77 -5.68 0.94 -8.81
CA GLU A 77 -4.84 -0.19 -8.39
C GLU A 77 -5.65 -1.48 -8.22
N THR A 78 -6.88 -1.38 -7.67
CA THR A 78 -7.76 -2.56 -7.55
C THR A 78 -8.17 -3.08 -8.93
N TRP A 79 -8.42 -2.21 -9.88
CA TRP A 79 -8.69 -2.61 -11.27
C TRP A 79 -7.45 -3.20 -11.95
N GLU A 80 -6.29 -2.57 -11.83
CA GLU A 80 -5.04 -3.00 -12.49
C GLU A 80 -4.55 -4.36 -11.97
N GLU A 81 -4.63 -4.61 -10.65
CA GLU A 81 -4.12 -5.84 -10.05
C GLU A 81 -5.14 -6.97 -9.98
N ALA A 82 -6.46 -6.65 -9.88
CA ALA A 82 -7.52 -7.64 -9.67
C ALA A 82 -8.66 -7.59 -10.69
N CYS A 83 -8.61 -6.71 -11.70
CA CYS A 83 -9.69 -6.50 -12.68
C CYS A 83 -11.07 -6.33 -12.02
N ALA A 84 -11.12 -5.78 -10.80
CA ALA A 84 -12.33 -5.59 -10.03
C ALA A 84 -12.71 -4.12 -9.94
N THR A 85 -13.97 -3.80 -10.22
CA THR A 85 -14.53 -2.47 -9.96
C THR A 85 -14.92 -2.40 -8.48
N VAL A 86 -14.44 -1.38 -7.78
CA VAL A 86 -14.67 -1.20 -6.35
C VAL A 86 -15.23 0.18 -6.05
N ALA A 87 -16.31 0.24 -5.30
CA ALA A 87 -16.81 1.46 -4.72
C ALA A 87 -15.97 1.77 -3.47
N ILE A 88 -15.08 2.76 -3.59
CA ILE A 88 -14.20 3.17 -2.48
C ILE A 88 -15.01 3.88 -1.40
N GLY A 89 -14.94 3.39 -0.19
CA GLY A 89 -15.58 3.91 1.00
C GLY A 89 -14.65 4.76 1.87
N ASP A 90 -14.73 4.55 3.17
CA ASP A 90 -14.02 5.36 4.15
C ASP A 90 -12.52 5.04 4.21
N LEU A 91 -11.72 6.06 4.54
CA LEU A 91 -10.32 5.90 4.91
C LEU A 91 -10.22 4.95 6.12
N TYR A 92 -9.34 3.96 6.02
CA TYR A 92 -9.26 2.93 7.04
C TYR A 92 -7.93 2.88 7.77
N THR A 93 -6.81 2.70 7.06
CA THR A 93 -5.50 2.68 7.71
C THR A 93 -4.49 3.58 7.01
N VAL A 94 -3.62 4.21 7.81
CA VAL A 94 -2.45 4.93 7.35
C VAL A 94 -1.22 4.37 8.06
N PHE A 95 -0.28 3.83 7.30
CA PHE A 95 0.99 3.34 7.83
C PHE A 95 2.15 4.21 7.39
N ASN A 96 2.97 4.64 8.35
CA ASN A 96 4.21 5.34 8.08
C ASN A 96 5.35 4.34 8.04
N LEU A 97 6.13 4.34 6.95
CA LEU A 97 7.32 3.52 6.77
C LEU A 97 8.56 4.42 6.55
N PRO A 98 9.04 5.11 7.61
CA PRO A 98 10.11 6.11 7.46
C PRO A 98 11.40 5.53 6.91
N HIS A 99 11.68 4.26 7.20
CA HIS A 99 12.90 3.56 6.79
C HIS A 99 13.02 3.30 5.28
N ILE A 100 11.91 3.41 4.55
CA ILE A 100 11.86 3.31 3.08
C ILE A 100 11.21 4.53 2.42
N ASN A 101 10.94 5.58 3.21
CA ASN A 101 10.31 6.82 2.75
C ASN A 101 8.97 6.56 2.01
N GLN A 102 8.07 5.81 2.66
CA GLN A 102 6.74 5.51 2.13
C GLN A 102 5.65 5.75 3.16
N VAL A 103 4.45 6.10 2.67
CA VAL A 103 3.20 6.14 3.44
C VAL A 103 2.19 5.27 2.70
N TYR A 104 1.59 4.31 3.40
CA TYR A 104 0.54 3.45 2.87
C TYR A 104 -0.82 3.92 3.36
N VAL A 105 -1.76 4.06 2.46
CA VAL A 105 -3.13 4.52 2.74
C VAL A 105 -4.10 3.49 2.19
N PHE A 106 -4.89 2.86 3.06
CA PHE A 106 -5.91 1.90 2.67
C PHE A 106 -7.30 2.41 2.99
N PHE A 107 -8.21 2.17 2.06
CA PHE A 107 -9.63 2.42 2.19
C PHE A 107 -10.40 1.11 2.35
N LEU A 108 -11.54 1.13 2.99
CA LEU A 108 -12.55 0.09 2.81
C LEU A 108 -13.19 0.29 1.43
N GLY A 109 -13.63 -0.80 0.81
CA GLY A 109 -14.32 -0.69 -0.47
C GLY A 109 -15.14 -1.94 -0.77
N ASP A 110 -16.28 -1.74 -1.42
CA ASP A 110 -17.16 -2.82 -1.84
C ASP A 110 -16.94 -3.14 -3.32
N VAL A 111 -16.70 -4.39 -3.66
CA VAL A 111 -16.65 -4.85 -5.05
C VAL A 111 -18.07 -4.76 -5.62
N GLU A 112 -18.25 -4.07 -6.77
CA GLU A 112 -19.60 -3.71 -7.23
C GLU A 112 -20.45 -4.88 -7.72
N ASP A 113 -19.85 -5.87 -8.39
CA ASP A 113 -20.60 -6.98 -9.02
C ASP A 113 -20.01 -8.36 -8.73
N GLY A 114 -19.07 -8.43 -7.79
CA GLY A 114 -18.39 -9.68 -7.42
C GLY A 114 -17.42 -10.22 -8.46
N LYS A 115 -17.24 -9.53 -9.59
CA LYS A 115 -16.29 -9.92 -10.63
C LYS A 115 -14.89 -9.46 -10.28
N TYR A 116 -13.96 -10.34 -10.51
CA TYR A 116 -12.53 -10.07 -10.39
C TYR A 116 -11.75 -10.96 -11.38
N GLY A 117 -10.49 -10.64 -11.56
CA GLY A 117 -9.59 -11.36 -12.45
C GLY A 117 -8.14 -11.16 -12.04
N VAL A 118 -7.24 -11.56 -12.91
CA VAL A 118 -5.80 -11.45 -12.70
C VAL A 118 -5.27 -10.33 -13.59
N GLY A 119 -4.78 -9.27 -12.97
CA GLY A 119 -4.14 -8.17 -13.67
C GLY A 119 -2.69 -8.46 -14.07
N GLU A 120 -2.06 -7.53 -14.80
CA GLU A 120 -0.72 -7.75 -15.37
C GLU A 120 0.38 -7.97 -14.31
N GLU A 121 0.27 -7.32 -13.15
CA GLU A 121 1.22 -7.44 -12.03
C GLU A 121 0.86 -8.56 -11.04
N SER A 122 -0.23 -9.30 -11.29
CA SER A 122 -0.70 -10.40 -10.48
C SER A 122 -0.52 -11.74 -11.19
N SER A 123 -0.24 -12.79 -10.44
CA SER A 123 -0.20 -14.18 -10.93
C SER A 123 -1.46 -14.95 -10.56
N ASP A 124 -2.25 -14.44 -9.62
CA ASP A 124 -3.50 -14.99 -9.15
C ASP A 124 -4.31 -13.91 -8.43
N ALA A 125 -5.62 -14.10 -8.31
CA ALA A 125 -6.51 -13.28 -7.51
C ALA A 125 -7.64 -14.14 -6.93
N GLY A 126 -8.11 -13.83 -5.71
CA GLY A 126 -9.13 -14.66 -5.08
C GLY A 126 -9.87 -13.96 -3.94
N LEU A 127 -11.12 -14.35 -3.75
CA LEU A 127 -11.95 -13.95 -2.62
C LEU A 127 -11.75 -14.94 -1.46
N PHE A 128 -11.18 -14.46 -0.36
CA PHE A 128 -10.90 -15.25 0.82
C PHE A 128 -11.94 -15.00 1.92
N ALA A 129 -12.52 -16.06 2.48
CA ALA A 129 -13.20 -15.93 3.75
C ALA A 129 -12.19 -15.52 4.83
N LEU A 130 -12.63 -14.84 5.88
CA LEU A 130 -11.73 -14.28 6.88
C LEU A 130 -10.89 -15.35 7.60
N ASP A 131 -11.45 -16.55 7.76
CA ASP A 131 -10.78 -17.70 8.36
C ASP A 131 -9.76 -18.37 7.40
N ASP A 132 -9.90 -18.14 6.09
CA ASP A 132 -9.08 -18.76 5.04
C ASP A 132 -7.94 -17.83 4.55
N ILE A 133 -7.76 -16.66 5.17
CA ILE A 133 -6.68 -15.71 4.80
C ILE A 133 -5.32 -16.40 4.97
N PRO A 134 -4.46 -16.40 3.92
CA PRO A 134 -3.15 -17.06 3.95
C PRO A 134 -2.11 -16.22 4.72
N TRP A 135 -2.22 -16.16 6.05
CA TRP A 135 -1.45 -15.27 6.94
C TRP A 135 0.06 -15.39 6.76
N ASP A 136 0.58 -16.59 6.55
CA ASP A 136 2.03 -16.84 6.40
C ASP A 136 2.55 -16.50 5.00
N GLU A 137 1.64 -16.30 4.05
CA GLU A 137 1.94 -15.96 2.66
C GLU A 137 1.61 -14.48 2.34
N LEU A 138 1.36 -13.63 3.33
CA LEU A 138 1.12 -12.21 3.10
C LEU A 138 2.43 -11.47 2.80
N ALA A 139 2.41 -10.63 1.77
CA ALA A 139 3.60 -9.96 1.24
C ALA A 139 4.23 -8.98 2.23
N PHE A 140 3.43 -8.17 2.92
CA PHE A 140 3.91 -7.06 3.73
C PHE A 140 3.21 -6.98 5.09
N PRO A 141 3.92 -6.51 6.14
CA PRO A 141 3.32 -6.33 7.47
C PRO A 141 2.11 -5.40 7.49
N THR A 142 2.06 -4.41 6.60
CA THR A 142 0.92 -3.48 6.46
C THR A 142 -0.35 -4.22 6.10
N ILE A 143 -0.28 -5.18 5.18
CA ILE A 143 -1.42 -5.98 4.74
C ILE A 143 -1.98 -6.82 5.90
N GLY A 144 -1.11 -7.57 6.57
CA GLY A 144 -1.52 -8.40 7.70
C GLY A 144 -2.12 -7.59 8.86
N ARG A 145 -1.62 -6.37 9.11
CA ARG A 145 -2.18 -5.48 10.14
C ARG A 145 -3.55 -4.93 9.71
N THR A 146 -3.69 -4.47 8.47
CA THR A 146 -4.97 -3.98 7.94
C THR A 146 -6.04 -5.06 8.02
N LEU A 147 -5.74 -6.29 7.61
CA LEU A 147 -6.67 -7.42 7.66
C LEU A 147 -7.05 -7.80 9.10
N ARG A 148 -6.11 -7.79 10.05
CA ARG A 148 -6.41 -8.04 11.47
C ARG A 148 -7.32 -6.97 12.05
N PHE A 149 -7.05 -5.69 11.76
CA PHE A 149 -7.96 -4.62 12.16
C PHE A 149 -9.36 -4.82 11.60
N TYR A 150 -9.46 -5.18 10.30
CA TYR A 150 -10.74 -5.40 9.66
C TYR A 150 -11.55 -6.51 10.34
N ILE A 151 -10.92 -7.65 10.68
CA ILE A 151 -11.59 -8.75 11.39
C ILE A 151 -12.05 -8.30 12.78
N ASP A 152 -11.19 -7.61 13.54
CA ASP A 152 -11.52 -7.11 14.88
C ASP A 152 -12.65 -6.08 14.85
N ASP A 153 -12.68 -5.23 13.84
CA ASP A 153 -13.66 -4.14 13.69
C ASP A 153 -15.01 -4.68 13.20
N LEU A 154 -14.99 -5.69 12.32
CA LEU A 154 -16.19 -6.34 11.86
C LEU A 154 -16.96 -6.97 13.04
N ALA A 155 -16.25 -7.57 14.00
CA ALA A 155 -16.87 -8.15 15.20
C ALA A 155 -17.52 -7.07 16.10
N ARG A 156 -17.07 -5.82 16.02
CA ARG A 156 -17.62 -4.68 16.79
C ARG A 156 -18.57 -3.81 15.97
N ASN A 157 -18.61 -4.00 14.67
CA ASN A 157 -19.27 -3.12 13.71
C ASN A 157 -18.86 -1.64 13.88
N ASP A 158 -17.55 -1.42 14.08
CA ASP A 158 -16.95 -0.11 14.29
C ASP A 158 -15.58 -0.04 13.59
N PHE A 159 -15.45 0.82 12.59
CA PHE A 159 -14.29 0.88 11.67
C PHE A 159 -13.53 2.22 11.79
N PRO A 160 -12.87 2.50 12.92
CA PRO A 160 -12.15 3.74 13.11
C PRO A 160 -10.91 3.82 12.22
N VAL A 161 -10.58 5.03 11.78
CA VAL A 161 -9.30 5.28 11.08
C VAL A 161 -8.13 5.04 12.03
N ARG A 162 -7.13 4.28 11.57
CA ARG A 162 -5.92 3.99 12.34
C ARG A 162 -4.66 4.48 11.66
N THR A 163 -3.75 5.02 12.47
CA THR A 163 -2.39 5.34 12.02
C THR A 163 -1.38 4.54 12.82
N GLN A 164 -0.38 3.96 12.14
CA GLN A 164 0.72 3.25 12.79
C GLN A 164 2.05 3.44 12.07
N ASP A 165 3.14 3.34 12.84
CA ASP A 165 4.49 3.28 12.29
C ASP A 165 4.93 1.82 12.12
N ILE A 166 5.46 1.49 10.95
CA ILE A 166 6.10 0.22 10.67
C ILE A 166 7.60 0.38 10.84
N GLN A 167 8.14 -0.29 11.83
CA GLN A 167 9.59 -0.34 12.03
C GLN A 167 10.18 -1.50 11.21
N PRO A 168 11.43 -1.36 10.71
CA PRO A 168 12.11 -2.47 10.05
C PRO A 168 12.22 -3.64 11.03
N LEU A 169 11.99 -4.84 10.53
CA LEU A 169 12.29 -6.05 11.31
C LEU A 169 13.76 -6.00 11.70
N LYS A 170 14.06 -6.02 13.01
CA LYS A 170 15.44 -6.16 13.48
C LYS A 170 16.00 -7.44 12.88
N ARG A 171 17.02 -7.33 12.02
CA ARG A 171 17.77 -8.51 11.57
C ARG A 171 18.27 -9.20 12.83
N ARG A 172 17.93 -10.47 13.04
CA ARG A 172 18.62 -11.29 14.04
C ARG A 172 20.10 -11.23 13.70
N PRO A 173 21.01 -11.01 14.67
CA PRO A 173 22.43 -11.19 14.42
C PRO A 173 22.60 -12.57 13.77
N LYS A 174 23.37 -12.66 12.70
CA LYS A 174 23.83 -13.95 12.24
C LYS A 174 24.77 -14.43 13.35
N ASP A 175 24.38 -15.51 14.02
CA ASP A 175 25.29 -16.21 14.91
C ASP A 175 26.53 -16.57 14.09
N GLU A 176 27.70 -16.02 14.50
CA GLU A 176 29.02 -16.32 13.94
C GLU A 176 29.43 -17.75 14.31
#